data_5ba94160e31c322a326c7ce749d8b750
#
_entry.id   5ba94160e31c322a326c7ce749d8b750
#
_cell.length_a   1.000
_cell.length_b   1.000
_cell.length_c   1.000
_cell.angle_alpha   90.00
_cell.angle_beta   90.00
_cell.angle_gamma   90.00
#
_symmetry.space_group_name_H-M   'P 1'
#
loop_
_entity.id
_entity.type
_entity.pdbx_description
1 polymer ?
#
loop_
_entity_poly.entity_id
_entity_poly.type
_entity_poly.pdbx_seq_one_letter_code
_entity_poly.pdbx_strand_id
1 'polypeptide(L)'
;MKVLVTGGAGFIGSYVVEKLMERGHEPVIFDHYNRGNYPCPVILGDVRDEVAVTEAMAHVDSWIHLAAVLGTQETIANPRPAALSNLMGGLNMLEAAAQYNLPGTYIGVGNHWMNNPYSITKTMIERFIDMYNNDRGTTVNIVRAMNAYGPRQRAVPPWGDSKVRKITPSFACRALENMDIEVYGDGSQVSDMCWVGDVAHALVVATEKACEGTVFPEAVEVGPKVNRTVQEIAELIIKLSGSTSKIINLPMRPGEIAGATVSANVESLKHVDMSDETLMPLDEGMQLTIDHFREVINT
;
A
#
# COMPACT_ATOMS: atom_id res chain seq x y z
N MET A 1 -13.27 14.47 11.99
CA MET A 1 -12.23 15.21 11.27
C MET A 1 -12.43 15.04 9.78
N LYS A 2 -12.12 16.07 9.01
CA LYS A 2 -12.09 16.01 7.56
C LYS A 2 -10.68 15.61 7.11
N VAL A 3 -10.55 14.47 6.40
CA VAL A 3 -9.25 13.87 6.11
C VAL A 3 -9.04 13.74 4.59
N LEU A 4 -7.98 14.38 4.05
CA LEU A 4 -7.59 14.24 2.65
C LEU A 4 -6.90 12.89 2.43
N VAL A 5 -7.38 12.10 1.49
CA VAL A 5 -6.76 10.80 1.12
C VAL A 5 -6.27 10.88 -0.31
N THR A 6 -4.97 11.08 -0.51
CA THR A 6 -4.40 11.03 -1.87
C THR A 6 -4.28 9.59 -2.33
N GLY A 7 -4.62 9.30 -3.58
CA GLY A 7 -4.73 7.92 -4.04
C GLY A 7 -5.94 7.18 -3.45
N GLY A 8 -6.94 7.92 -2.95
CA GLY A 8 -8.13 7.38 -2.31
C GLY A 8 -9.02 6.53 -3.23
N ALA A 9 -8.92 6.72 -4.54
CA ALA A 9 -9.59 5.90 -5.55
C ALA A 9 -8.84 4.58 -5.87
N GLY A 10 -7.68 4.35 -5.23
CA GLY A 10 -6.85 3.15 -5.40
C GLY A 10 -7.30 1.98 -4.51
N PHE A 11 -6.54 0.87 -4.59
CA PHE A 11 -6.79 -0.35 -3.82
C PHE A 11 -6.80 -0.09 -2.31
N ILE A 12 -5.67 0.31 -1.73
CA ILE A 12 -5.58 0.59 -0.28
C ILE A 12 -6.46 1.80 0.07
N GLY A 13 -6.48 2.83 -0.79
CA GLY A 13 -7.24 4.05 -0.56
C GLY A 13 -8.73 3.82 -0.36
N SER A 14 -9.34 2.89 -1.10
CA SER A 14 -10.75 2.57 -0.95
C SER A 14 -11.09 1.99 0.43
N TYR A 15 -10.20 1.18 1.02
CA TYR A 15 -10.36 0.66 2.38
C TYR A 15 -10.10 1.74 3.45
N VAL A 16 -9.14 2.63 3.20
CA VAL A 16 -8.88 3.78 4.09
C VAL A 16 -10.09 4.70 4.14
N VAL A 17 -10.71 5.01 3.00
CA VAL A 17 -11.94 5.82 2.93
C VAL A 17 -13.06 5.18 3.74
N GLU A 18 -13.32 3.89 3.54
CA GLU A 18 -14.32 3.14 4.30
C GLU A 18 -14.01 3.15 5.80
N LYS A 19 -12.76 2.88 6.19
CA LYS A 19 -12.34 2.87 7.59
C LYS A 19 -12.47 4.24 8.25
N LEU A 20 -12.15 5.32 7.56
CA LEU A 20 -12.38 6.69 8.05
C LEU A 20 -13.86 6.94 8.34
N MET A 21 -14.74 6.55 7.42
CA MET A 21 -16.20 6.71 7.59
C MET A 21 -16.74 5.85 8.75
N GLU A 22 -16.29 4.59 8.87
CA GLU A 22 -16.64 3.71 9.99
C GLU A 22 -16.27 4.31 11.34
N ARG A 23 -15.19 5.08 11.40
CA ARG A 23 -14.71 5.76 12.61
C ARG A 23 -15.28 7.18 12.79
N GLY A 24 -16.24 7.59 11.95
CA GLY A 24 -16.95 8.87 12.05
C GLY A 24 -16.15 10.07 11.53
N HIS A 25 -15.18 9.84 10.64
CA HIS A 25 -14.45 10.91 9.94
C HIS A 25 -15.07 11.20 8.58
N GLU A 26 -14.71 12.34 8.00
CA GLU A 26 -15.16 12.83 6.70
C GLU A 26 -14.01 12.73 5.69
N PRO A 27 -13.86 11.61 4.95
CA PRO A 27 -12.82 11.51 3.94
C PRO A 27 -13.09 12.40 2.75
N VAL A 28 -12.02 12.94 2.16
CA VAL A 28 -12.01 13.61 0.86
C VAL A 28 -10.95 12.93 -0.01
N ILE A 29 -11.35 12.34 -1.11
CA ILE A 29 -10.43 11.70 -2.05
C ILE A 29 -9.74 12.77 -2.89
N PHE A 30 -8.40 12.69 -3.01
CA PHE A 30 -7.61 13.42 -4.00
C PHE A 30 -6.94 12.40 -4.92
N ASP A 31 -7.35 12.34 -6.16
CA ASP A 31 -6.84 11.36 -7.12
C ASP A 31 -6.85 11.94 -8.55
N HIS A 32 -6.01 11.43 -9.41
CA HIS A 32 -5.99 11.81 -10.82
C HIS A 32 -7.00 11.01 -11.67
N TYR A 33 -7.67 10.02 -11.06
CA TYR A 33 -8.76 9.26 -11.67
C TYR A 33 -10.05 9.38 -10.85
N ASN A 34 -11.15 9.59 -11.54
CA ASN A 34 -12.48 9.34 -11.01
C ASN A 34 -12.98 8.01 -11.60
N ARG A 35 -12.99 6.96 -10.78
CA ARG A 35 -13.26 5.58 -11.24
C ARG A 35 -14.65 5.07 -10.85
N GLY A 36 -15.52 5.90 -10.34
CA GLY A 36 -16.87 5.45 -9.96
C GLY A 36 -17.57 6.33 -8.93
N ASN A 37 -18.63 5.79 -8.36
CA ASN A 37 -19.36 6.44 -7.27
C ASN A 37 -18.65 6.18 -5.95
N TYR A 38 -18.08 7.22 -5.38
CA TYR A 38 -17.49 7.18 -4.05
C TYR A 38 -18.48 7.73 -3.02
N PRO A 39 -18.48 7.21 -1.79
CA PRO A 39 -19.38 7.66 -0.73
C PRO A 39 -18.99 9.03 -0.14
N CYS A 40 -17.99 9.70 -0.70
CA CYS A 40 -17.41 10.94 -0.19
C CYS A 40 -16.98 11.85 -1.37
N PRO A 41 -16.69 13.15 -1.11
CA PRO A 41 -16.20 14.08 -2.11
C PRO A 41 -14.91 13.61 -2.78
N VAL A 42 -14.77 13.89 -4.08
CA VAL A 42 -13.57 13.61 -4.88
C VAL A 42 -13.07 14.91 -5.50
N ILE A 43 -11.81 15.22 -5.24
CA ILE A 43 -11.05 16.29 -5.90
C ILE A 43 -10.17 15.62 -6.96
N LEU A 44 -10.37 15.97 -8.23
CA LEU A 44 -9.49 15.54 -9.30
C LEU A 44 -8.23 16.41 -9.32
N GLY A 45 -7.09 15.78 -9.12
CA GLY A 45 -5.81 16.48 -9.08
C GLY A 45 -4.62 15.53 -9.18
N ASP A 46 -3.46 16.10 -9.39
CA ASP A 46 -2.18 15.38 -9.45
C ASP A 46 -1.30 15.84 -8.28
N VAL A 47 -0.74 14.91 -7.52
CA VAL A 47 0.14 15.23 -6.39
C VAL A 47 1.42 15.96 -6.83
N ARG A 48 1.76 15.91 -8.12
CA ARG A 48 2.88 16.68 -8.70
C ARG A 48 2.56 18.16 -8.88
N ASP A 49 1.30 18.54 -8.83
CA ASP A 49 0.84 19.94 -8.89
C ASP A 49 0.79 20.52 -7.48
N GLU A 50 1.79 21.31 -7.14
CA GLU A 50 1.95 21.95 -5.84
C GLU A 50 0.74 22.83 -5.49
N VAL A 51 0.19 23.56 -6.46
CA VAL A 51 -0.96 24.45 -6.23
C VAL A 51 -2.20 23.63 -5.92
N ALA A 52 -2.49 22.60 -6.70
CA ALA A 52 -3.65 21.71 -6.47
C ALA A 52 -3.57 20.99 -5.11
N VAL A 53 -2.38 20.53 -4.70
CA VAL A 53 -2.15 19.92 -3.38
C VAL A 53 -2.39 20.95 -2.28
N THR A 54 -1.81 22.14 -2.38
CA THR A 54 -1.92 23.20 -1.38
C THR A 54 -3.38 23.64 -1.20
N GLU A 55 -4.12 23.82 -2.30
CA GLU A 55 -5.55 24.17 -2.27
C GLU A 55 -6.38 23.06 -1.61
N ALA A 56 -6.13 21.78 -1.93
CA ALA A 56 -6.84 20.66 -1.33
C ALA A 56 -6.57 20.55 0.17
N MET A 57 -5.34 20.79 0.60
CA MET A 57 -4.91 20.75 2.00
C MET A 57 -5.46 21.90 2.85
N ALA A 58 -5.75 23.06 2.26
CA ALA A 58 -6.28 24.24 2.97
C ALA A 58 -7.66 24.02 3.61
N HIS A 59 -8.37 22.95 3.26
CA HIS A 59 -9.77 22.73 3.65
C HIS A 59 -10.01 21.43 4.40
N VAL A 60 -8.96 20.84 5.00
CA VAL A 60 -9.02 19.60 5.77
C VAL A 60 -8.32 19.73 7.12
N ASP A 61 -8.60 18.81 8.02
CA ASP A 61 -8.01 18.79 9.36
C ASP A 61 -6.74 17.91 9.40
N SER A 62 -6.64 16.95 8.49
CA SER A 62 -5.54 15.99 8.44
C SER A 62 -5.45 15.33 7.05
N TRP A 63 -4.43 14.49 6.83
CA TRP A 63 -4.19 13.85 5.54
C TRP A 63 -3.58 12.45 5.65
N ILE A 64 -3.86 11.61 4.64
CA ILE A 64 -3.22 10.30 4.41
C ILE A 64 -2.70 10.27 2.98
N HIS A 65 -1.38 10.11 2.81
CA HIS A 65 -0.76 10.13 1.47
C HIS A 65 -0.45 8.72 0.97
N LEU A 66 -1.27 8.26 0.00
CA LEU A 66 -1.13 6.94 -0.63
C LEU A 66 -0.76 7.02 -2.11
N ALA A 67 -0.96 8.17 -2.75
CA ALA A 67 -0.70 8.34 -4.18
C ALA A 67 0.77 8.06 -4.52
N ALA A 68 1.01 7.12 -5.43
CA ALA A 68 2.35 6.74 -5.85
C ALA A 68 2.36 6.04 -7.21
N VAL A 69 3.48 6.14 -7.90
CA VAL A 69 3.83 5.25 -9.02
C VAL A 69 4.46 4.00 -8.43
N LEU A 70 3.83 2.85 -8.67
CA LEU A 70 4.20 1.56 -8.11
C LEU A 70 5.08 0.74 -9.06
N GLY A 71 5.71 -0.29 -8.50
CA GLY A 71 6.39 -1.37 -9.22
C GLY A 71 7.91 -1.31 -9.08
N THR A 72 8.48 -2.40 -8.54
CA THR A 72 9.94 -2.55 -8.41
C THR A 72 10.61 -2.66 -9.78
N GLN A 73 10.13 -3.57 -10.61
CA GLN A 73 10.66 -3.80 -11.95
C GLN A 73 10.24 -2.70 -12.94
N GLU A 74 8.97 -2.31 -12.91
CA GLU A 74 8.37 -1.39 -13.88
C GLU A 74 8.99 0.00 -13.81
N THR A 75 9.48 0.41 -12.64
CA THR A 75 10.15 1.72 -12.46
C THR A 75 11.62 1.73 -12.89
N ILE A 76 12.28 0.57 -13.04
CA ILE A 76 13.70 0.50 -13.45
C ILE A 76 13.92 1.03 -14.85
N ALA A 77 13.09 0.59 -15.80
CA ALA A 77 13.23 1.01 -17.19
C ALA A 77 12.96 2.51 -17.39
N ASN A 78 12.11 3.11 -16.54
CA ASN A 78 11.79 4.53 -16.57
C ASN A 78 11.57 5.06 -15.14
N PRO A 79 12.63 5.52 -14.45
CA PRO A 79 12.53 5.97 -13.05
C PRO A 79 11.87 7.34 -12.89
N ARG A 80 11.83 8.17 -13.95
CA ARG A 80 11.34 9.56 -13.86
C ARG A 80 9.91 9.68 -13.34
N PRO A 81 8.91 8.89 -13.77
CA PRO A 81 7.56 8.95 -13.21
C PRO A 81 7.52 8.69 -11.70
N ALA A 82 8.31 7.72 -11.21
CA ALA A 82 8.42 7.45 -9.79
C ALA A 82 9.05 8.64 -9.03
N ALA A 83 10.13 9.21 -9.55
CA ALA A 83 10.76 10.39 -8.95
C ALA A 83 9.79 11.59 -8.88
N LEU A 84 9.07 11.86 -9.95
CA LEU A 84 8.13 12.99 -10.00
C LEU A 84 6.90 12.77 -9.10
N SER A 85 6.30 11.58 -9.10
CA SER A 85 5.09 11.34 -8.33
C SER A 85 5.38 11.01 -6.86
N ASN A 86 6.35 10.13 -6.60
CA ASN A 86 6.57 9.67 -5.23
C ASN A 86 7.40 10.66 -4.42
N LEU A 87 8.47 11.23 -5.02
CA LEU A 87 9.33 12.17 -4.32
C LEU A 87 8.77 13.58 -4.35
N MET A 88 8.54 14.15 -5.55
CA MET A 88 8.04 15.54 -5.62
C MET A 88 6.61 15.65 -5.08
N GLY A 89 5.73 14.67 -5.39
CA GLY A 89 4.39 14.64 -4.82
C GLY A 89 4.40 14.53 -3.29
N GLY A 90 5.28 13.69 -2.73
CA GLY A 90 5.47 13.60 -1.28
C GLY A 90 5.99 14.89 -0.65
N LEU A 91 6.91 15.60 -1.32
CA LEU A 91 7.39 16.90 -0.87
C LEU A 91 6.30 17.97 -0.91
N ASN A 92 5.48 18.02 -1.98
CA ASN A 92 4.34 18.95 -2.06
C ASN A 92 3.37 18.73 -0.88
N MET A 93 3.10 17.47 -0.50
CA MET A 93 2.29 17.15 0.68
C MET A 93 2.93 17.65 1.98
N LEU A 94 4.23 17.47 2.17
CA LEU A 94 4.95 17.91 3.36
C LEU A 94 5.04 19.43 3.46
N GLU A 95 5.27 20.15 2.34
CA GLU A 95 5.27 21.61 2.31
C GLU A 95 3.88 22.18 2.66
N ALA A 96 2.82 21.64 2.07
CA ALA A 96 1.46 22.04 2.41
C ALA A 96 1.09 21.70 3.88
N ALA A 97 1.51 20.53 4.36
CA ALA A 97 1.31 20.15 5.77
C ALA A 97 2.01 21.11 6.73
N ALA A 98 3.26 21.50 6.44
CA ALA A 98 3.98 22.48 7.25
C ALA A 98 3.37 23.88 7.17
N GLN A 99 2.90 24.29 5.98
CA GLN A 99 2.25 25.58 5.77
C GLN A 99 0.97 25.75 6.61
N TYR A 100 0.16 24.71 6.68
CA TYR A 100 -1.14 24.73 7.39
C TYR A 100 -1.10 24.07 8.78
N ASN A 101 0.08 23.60 9.20
CA ASN A 101 0.26 22.85 10.46
C ASN A 101 -0.68 21.64 10.56
N LEU A 102 -0.77 20.85 9.49
CA LEU A 102 -1.66 19.69 9.38
C LEU A 102 -0.94 18.41 9.77
N PRO A 103 -1.41 17.69 10.80
CA PRO A 103 -0.93 16.35 11.11
C PRO A 103 -1.37 15.35 10.03
N GLY A 104 -0.61 14.24 9.88
CA GLY A 104 -1.01 13.25 8.89
C GLY A 104 -0.19 11.96 8.92
N THR A 105 -0.46 11.12 7.92
CA THR A 105 0.20 9.82 7.80
C THR A 105 0.65 9.56 6.36
N TYR A 106 1.85 9.05 6.25
CA TYR A 106 2.46 8.63 4.99
C TYR A 106 2.54 7.11 4.92
N ILE A 107 2.13 6.52 3.79
CA ILE A 107 2.38 5.10 3.55
C ILE A 107 3.80 4.89 3.00
N GLY A 108 4.62 4.19 3.76
CA GLY A 108 5.93 3.68 3.34
C GLY A 108 5.84 2.36 2.59
N VAL A 109 7.00 1.69 2.44
CA VAL A 109 7.10 0.39 1.75
C VAL A 109 7.91 -0.60 2.59
N GLY A 110 7.47 -1.86 2.62
CA GLY A 110 8.18 -2.91 3.36
C GLY A 110 9.58 -3.21 2.83
N ASN A 111 9.78 -3.12 1.52
CA ASN A 111 11.07 -3.31 0.87
C ASN A 111 11.92 -2.02 0.78
N HIS A 112 11.85 -1.17 1.78
CA HIS A 112 12.48 0.16 1.83
C HIS A 112 14.00 0.16 1.59
N TRP A 113 14.67 -0.95 1.86
CA TRP A 113 16.12 -1.14 1.69
C TRP A 113 16.52 -1.55 0.26
N MET A 114 15.58 -1.88 -0.63
CA MET A 114 15.90 -2.31 -1.99
C MET A 114 16.32 -1.15 -2.90
N ASN A 115 17.29 -1.43 -3.80
CA ASN A 115 17.82 -0.45 -4.75
C ASN A 115 17.02 -0.47 -6.08
N ASN A 116 15.77 -0.05 -6.02
CA ASN A 116 14.95 0.23 -7.20
C ASN A 116 14.28 1.60 -7.04
N PRO A 117 13.87 2.27 -8.14
CA PRO A 117 13.34 3.63 -8.08
C PRO A 117 12.11 3.79 -7.19
N TYR A 118 11.26 2.77 -7.10
CA TYR A 118 10.08 2.78 -6.24
C TYR A 118 10.50 2.84 -4.75
N SER A 119 11.32 1.90 -4.29
CA SER A 119 11.77 1.86 -2.90
C SER A 119 12.61 3.09 -2.54
N ILE A 120 13.54 3.50 -3.41
CA ILE A 120 14.37 4.69 -3.19
C ILE A 120 13.50 5.93 -2.99
N THR A 121 12.56 6.21 -3.90
CA THR A 121 11.75 7.44 -3.85
C THR A 121 10.81 7.45 -2.65
N LYS A 122 10.26 6.30 -2.26
CA LYS A 122 9.42 6.17 -1.08
C LYS A 122 10.22 6.41 0.21
N THR A 123 11.39 5.80 0.33
CA THR A 123 12.27 5.93 1.52
C THR A 123 12.86 7.35 1.64
N MET A 124 13.09 8.04 0.53
CA MET A 124 13.52 9.44 0.60
C MET A 124 12.49 10.32 1.29
N ILE A 125 11.19 10.12 1.05
CA ILE A 125 10.13 10.87 1.74
C ILE A 125 10.11 10.54 3.24
N GLU A 126 10.32 9.30 3.65
CA GLU A 126 10.42 8.95 5.06
C GLU A 126 11.52 9.77 5.76
N ARG A 127 12.69 9.93 5.13
CA ARG A 127 13.78 10.77 5.66
C ARG A 127 13.44 12.27 5.68
N PHE A 128 12.66 12.75 4.71
CA PHE A 128 12.14 14.12 4.77
C PHE A 128 11.13 14.28 5.91
N ILE A 129 10.26 13.29 6.15
CA ILE A 129 9.33 13.33 7.29
C ILE A 129 10.08 13.47 8.60
N ASP A 130 11.15 12.69 8.81
CA ASP A 130 11.98 12.81 10.01
C ASP A 130 12.53 14.25 10.18
N MET A 131 13.05 14.85 9.11
CA MET A 131 13.54 16.22 9.13
C MET A 131 12.41 17.23 9.38
N TYR A 132 11.25 17.06 8.72
CA TYR A 132 10.11 17.96 8.91
C TYR A 132 9.56 17.90 10.32
N ASN A 133 9.44 16.71 10.91
CA ASN A 133 9.00 16.55 12.29
C ASN A 133 9.99 17.21 13.28
N ASN A 134 11.31 17.00 13.08
CA ASN A 134 12.32 17.52 14.00
C ASN A 134 12.58 19.02 13.84
N ASP A 135 12.66 19.51 12.60
CA ASP A 135 13.16 20.86 12.32
C ASP A 135 12.07 21.85 11.91
N ARG A 136 10.91 21.37 11.49
CA ARG A 136 9.78 22.21 11.03
C ARG A 136 8.51 22.03 11.87
N GLY A 137 8.55 21.17 12.90
CA GLY A 137 7.46 21.00 13.87
C GLY A 137 6.20 20.34 13.30
N THR A 138 6.32 19.55 12.22
CA THR A 138 5.18 18.78 11.72
C THR A 138 4.92 17.55 12.59
N THR A 139 3.73 16.97 12.46
CA THR A 139 3.32 15.74 13.16
C THR A 139 2.89 14.72 12.12
N VAL A 140 3.84 13.97 11.56
CA VAL A 140 3.60 13.00 10.50
C VAL A 140 4.09 11.63 10.92
N ASN A 141 3.19 10.64 10.89
CA ASN A 141 3.51 9.25 11.16
C ASN A 141 3.75 8.46 9.85
N ILE A 142 4.54 7.42 9.94
CA ILE A 142 4.88 6.53 8.81
C ILE A 142 4.31 5.15 9.09
N VAL A 143 3.53 4.61 8.14
CA VAL A 143 3.05 3.23 8.15
C VAL A 143 3.57 2.52 6.91
N ARG A 144 4.35 1.45 7.08
CA ARG A 144 4.85 0.60 6.00
C ARG A 144 3.94 -0.61 5.82
N ALA A 145 3.28 -0.72 4.68
CA ALA A 145 2.61 -1.96 4.30
C ALA A 145 3.63 -2.91 3.67
N MET A 146 3.74 -4.14 4.18
CA MET A 146 4.64 -5.13 3.60
C MET A 146 4.14 -5.50 2.19
N ASN A 147 3.38 -6.54 2.00
CA ASN A 147 2.69 -6.84 0.74
C ASN A 147 1.19 -6.85 0.96
N ALA A 148 0.55 -5.69 0.80
CA ALA A 148 -0.90 -5.58 0.95
C ALA A 148 -1.64 -6.41 -0.08
N TYR A 149 -2.59 -7.23 0.37
CA TYR A 149 -3.46 -8.06 -0.47
C TYR A 149 -4.92 -7.98 0.01
N GLY A 150 -5.85 -8.34 -0.87
CA GLY A 150 -7.27 -8.34 -0.58
C GLY A 150 -8.14 -8.15 -1.82
N PRO A 151 -9.47 -8.25 -1.69
CA PRO A 151 -10.42 -7.87 -2.72
C PRO A 151 -10.17 -6.46 -3.27
N ARG A 152 -10.58 -6.20 -4.50
CA ARG A 152 -10.37 -4.92 -5.23
C ARG A 152 -8.93 -4.64 -5.64
N GLN A 153 -7.94 -5.50 -5.28
CA GLN A 153 -6.60 -5.40 -5.87
C GLN A 153 -6.66 -5.77 -7.35
N ARG A 154 -6.04 -4.96 -8.21
CA ARG A 154 -6.15 -5.16 -9.66
C ARG A 154 -5.17 -6.19 -10.18
N ALA A 155 -5.65 -7.07 -11.03
CA ALA A 155 -4.83 -7.98 -11.83
C ALA A 155 -4.27 -7.30 -13.08
N VAL A 156 -3.24 -7.88 -13.68
CA VAL A 156 -2.74 -7.53 -15.02
C VAL A 156 -3.63 -8.18 -16.11
N PRO A 157 -3.55 -7.71 -17.37
CA PRO A 157 -4.24 -8.39 -18.46
C PRO A 157 -3.91 -9.89 -18.53
N PRO A 158 -4.84 -10.78 -18.91
CA PRO A 158 -6.18 -10.46 -19.44
C PRO A 158 -7.25 -10.19 -18.37
N TRP A 159 -6.97 -10.38 -17.09
CA TRP A 159 -7.96 -10.33 -15.99
C TRP A 159 -8.24 -8.92 -15.43
N GLY A 160 -7.43 -7.93 -15.80
CA GLY A 160 -7.58 -6.55 -15.33
C GLY A 160 -6.69 -5.58 -16.10
N ASP A 161 -6.64 -4.33 -15.64
CA ASP A 161 -5.96 -3.22 -16.32
C ASP A 161 -4.68 -2.76 -15.59
N SER A 162 -4.21 -3.50 -14.59
CA SER A 162 -2.99 -3.15 -13.87
C SER A 162 -1.77 -3.23 -14.77
N LYS A 163 -0.89 -2.23 -14.65
CA LYS A 163 0.43 -2.25 -15.31
C LYS A 163 1.50 -2.92 -14.44
N VAL A 164 1.18 -3.19 -13.18
CA VAL A 164 2.10 -3.77 -12.20
C VAL A 164 1.61 -5.15 -11.80
N ARG A 165 2.48 -6.15 -12.04
CA ARG A 165 2.19 -7.53 -11.66
C ARG A 165 2.42 -7.72 -10.17
N LYS A 166 1.35 -8.03 -9.43
CA LYS A 166 1.39 -8.37 -8.01
C LYS A 166 1.18 -9.86 -7.79
N ILE A 167 1.79 -10.40 -6.74
CA ILE A 167 1.75 -11.84 -6.41
C ILE A 167 0.32 -12.33 -6.33
N THR A 168 -0.48 -11.80 -5.41
CA THR A 168 -1.82 -12.32 -5.10
C THR A 168 -2.78 -12.28 -6.28
N PRO A 169 -3.00 -11.15 -6.99
CA PRO A 169 -3.87 -11.15 -8.17
C PRO A 169 -3.38 -12.10 -9.26
N SER A 170 -2.06 -12.12 -9.49
CA SER A 170 -1.49 -12.97 -10.54
C SER A 170 -1.67 -14.45 -10.25
N PHE A 171 -1.41 -14.88 -9.01
CA PHE A 171 -1.53 -16.29 -8.63
C PHE A 171 -2.99 -16.72 -8.53
N ALA A 172 -3.86 -15.89 -7.95
CA ALA A 172 -5.29 -16.17 -7.82
C ALA A 172 -5.97 -16.34 -9.19
N CYS A 173 -5.77 -15.41 -10.12
CA CYS A 173 -6.36 -15.50 -11.45
C CYS A 173 -5.88 -16.74 -12.22
N ARG A 174 -4.56 -17.01 -12.18
CA ARG A 174 -4.00 -18.20 -12.85
C ARG A 174 -4.52 -19.51 -12.24
N ALA A 175 -4.59 -19.56 -10.90
CA ALA A 175 -5.13 -20.74 -10.21
C ALA A 175 -6.59 -20.99 -10.56
N LEU A 176 -7.42 -19.96 -10.57
CA LEU A 176 -8.85 -20.06 -10.91
C LEU A 176 -9.10 -20.59 -12.34
N GLU A 177 -8.18 -20.31 -13.25
CA GLU A 177 -8.22 -20.83 -14.64
C GLU A 177 -7.41 -22.11 -14.83
N ASN A 178 -6.87 -22.72 -13.77
CA ASN A 178 -5.99 -23.89 -13.83
C ASN A 178 -4.75 -23.71 -14.74
N MET A 179 -4.26 -22.47 -14.85
CA MET A 179 -3.01 -22.14 -15.53
C MET A 179 -1.84 -22.30 -14.57
N ASP A 180 -0.66 -22.66 -15.09
CA ASP A 180 0.54 -22.78 -14.26
C ASP A 180 0.86 -21.45 -13.56
N ILE A 181 1.19 -21.49 -12.27
CA ILE A 181 1.59 -20.32 -11.48
C ILE A 181 3.08 -20.03 -11.72
N GLU A 182 3.35 -18.84 -12.23
CA GLU A 182 4.71 -18.37 -12.53
C GLU A 182 5.34 -17.72 -11.29
N VAL A 183 6.34 -18.38 -10.72
CA VAL A 183 7.17 -17.89 -9.63
C VAL A 183 8.52 -17.45 -10.18
N TYR A 184 8.90 -16.20 -9.91
CA TYR A 184 10.20 -15.67 -10.34
C TYR A 184 11.28 -16.02 -9.31
N GLY A 185 12.38 -16.61 -9.78
CA GLY A 185 13.39 -17.21 -8.92
C GLY A 185 12.98 -18.63 -8.47
N ASP A 186 13.56 -19.07 -7.38
CA ASP A 186 13.30 -20.39 -6.77
C ASP A 186 12.10 -20.41 -5.80
N GLY A 187 11.48 -19.24 -5.56
CA GLY A 187 10.35 -19.10 -4.64
C GLY A 187 10.73 -19.03 -3.17
N SER A 188 12.02 -19.05 -2.83
CA SER A 188 12.51 -18.97 -1.43
C SER A 188 12.44 -17.58 -0.81
N GLN A 189 12.25 -16.54 -1.63
CA GLN A 189 12.10 -15.19 -1.13
C GLN A 189 10.88 -15.07 -0.21
N VAL A 190 11.08 -14.40 0.93
CA VAL A 190 10.04 -14.17 1.94
C VAL A 190 9.30 -12.88 1.61
N SER A 191 7.98 -12.94 1.69
CA SER A 191 7.10 -11.83 1.41
C SER A 191 5.94 -11.82 2.40
N ASP A 192 6.06 -11.03 3.45
CA ASP A 192 4.99 -10.91 4.44
C ASP A 192 3.75 -10.31 3.79
N MET A 193 2.70 -11.10 3.81
CA MET A 193 1.41 -10.73 3.27
C MET A 193 0.58 -10.04 4.35
N CYS A 194 0.18 -8.78 4.14
CA CYS A 194 -0.68 -8.07 5.07
C CYS A 194 -2.06 -7.79 4.46
N TRP A 195 -3.09 -8.06 5.25
CA TRP A 195 -4.46 -7.79 4.84
C TRP A 195 -4.70 -6.31 4.64
N VAL A 196 -5.35 -5.92 3.55
CA VAL A 196 -5.59 -4.51 3.22
C VAL A 196 -6.43 -3.77 4.27
N GLY A 197 -7.33 -4.47 4.95
CA GLY A 197 -8.12 -3.90 6.05
C GLY A 197 -7.26 -3.53 7.26
N ASP A 198 -6.24 -4.35 7.58
CA ASP A 198 -5.29 -4.07 8.67
C ASP A 198 -4.40 -2.87 8.32
N VAL A 199 -3.96 -2.79 7.06
CA VAL A 199 -3.22 -1.61 6.56
C VAL A 199 -4.06 -0.35 6.67
N ALA A 200 -5.33 -0.40 6.27
CA ALA A 200 -6.25 0.73 6.38
C ALA A 200 -6.48 1.14 7.84
N HIS A 201 -6.67 0.17 8.74
CA HIS A 201 -6.79 0.44 10.19
C HIS A 201 -5.54 1.15 10.73
N ALA A 202 -4.36 0.60 10.46
CA ALA A 202 -3.10 1.18 10.93
C ALA A 202 -2.89 2.62 10.42
N LEU A 203 -3.21 2.90 9.14
CA LEU A 203 -3.11 4.24 8.57
C LEU A 203 -4.06 5.24 9.24
N VAL A 204 -5.30 4.83 9.50
CA VAL A 204 -6.30 5.70 10.12
C VAL A 204 -5.96 5.98 11.59
N VAL A 205 -5.59 4.94 12.37
CA VAL A 205 -5.18 5.13 13.77
C VAL A 205 -3.91 5.97 13.88
N ALA A 206 -2.92 5.74 13.00
CA ALA A 206 -1.70 6.57 12.95
C ALA A 206 -2.04 8.05 12.69
N THR A 207 -3.05 8.32 11.87
CA THR A 207 -3.53 9.68 11.59
C THR A 207 -4.23 10.30 12.80
N GLU A 208 -5.08 9.55 13.50
CA GLU A 208 -5.72 9.99 14.74
C GLU A 208 -4.67 10.34 15.80
N LYS A 209 -3.65 9.47 15.98
CA LYS A 209 -2.54 9.73 16.91
C LYS A 209 -1.72 10.97 16.52
N ALA A 210 -1.50 11.19 15.20
CA ALA A 210 -0.86 12.42 14.73
C ALA A 210 -1.69 13.66 15.09
N CYS A 211 -3.01 13.60 14.96
CA CYS A 211 -3.91 14.69 15.37
C CYS A 211 -3.91 14.94 16.89
N GLU A 212 -3.57 13.93 17.68
CA GLU A 212 -3.33 14.06 19.14
C GLU A 212 -1.94 14.62 19.47
N GLY A 213 -1.12 14.92 18.45
CA GLY A 213 0.25 15.42 18.62
C GLY A 213 1.30 14.32 18.81
N THR A 214 0.97 13.06 18.57
CA THR A 214 1.89 11.93 18.74
C THR A 214 2.67 11.63 17.47
N VAL A 215 4.00 11.73 17.53
CA VAL A 215 4.92 11.23 16.51
C VAL A 215 5.49 9.90 17.00
N PHE A 216 5.38 8.87 16.20
CA PHE A 216 5.93 7.55 16.54
C PHE A 216 7.46 7.56 16.46
N PRO A 217 8.16 6.83 17.34
CA PRO A 217 9.62 6.78 17.35
C PRO A 217 10.20 6.00 16.16
N GLU A 218 9.37 5.23 15.47
CA GLU A 218 9.70 4.41 14.31
C GLU A 218 8.49 4.27 13.38
N ALA A 219 8.73 3.86 12.14
CA ALA A 219 7.65 3.49 11.23
C ALA A 219 6.90 2.26 11.74
N VAL A 220 5.56 2.29 11.67
CA VAL A 220 4.73 1.11 11.95
C VAL A 220 4.78 0.18 10.75
N GLU A 221 5.17 -1.07 10.94
CA GLU A 221 5.27 -2.08 9.90
C GLU A 221 4.11 -3.07 10.01
N VAL A 222 3.20 -3.01 9.04
CA VAL A 222 2.01 -3.88 9.01
C VAL A 222 2.35 -5.17 8.28
N GLY A 223 2.46 -6.25 9.03
CA GLY A 223 2.73 -7.59 8.54
C GLY A 223 2.76 -8.60 9.69
N PRO A 224 2.58 -9.89 9.41
CA PRO A 224 2.52 -10.94 10.43
C PRO A 224 3.93 -11.31 10.95
N LYS A 225 3.96 -11.92 12.13
CA LYS A 225 5.17 -12.50 12.72
C LYS A 225 5.66 -13.74 11.96
N VAL A 226 4.73 -14.50 11.40
CA VAL A 226 5.04 -15.75 10.69
C VAL A 226 5.27 -15.44 9.21
N ASN A 227 6.54 -15.48 8.82
CA ASN A 227 6.97 -15.27 7.44
C ASN A 227 6.56 -16.43 6.53
N ARG A 228 6.19 -16.10 5.29
CA ARG A 228 5.89 -17.09 4.24
C ARG A 228 6.75 -16.82 3.01
N THR A 229 7.24 -17.88 2.40
CA THR A 229 7.91 -17.80 1.10
C THR A 229 6.89 -17.60 -0.02
N VAL A 230 7.35 -17.09 -1.15
CA VAL A 230 6.50 -16.96 -2.36
C VAL A 230 6.00 -18.32 -2.82
N GLN A 231 6.82 -19.37 -2.64
CA GLN A 231 6.43 -20.75 -2.92
C GLN A 231 5.24 -21.19 -2.05
N GLU A 232 5.31 -21.00 -0.72
CA GLU A 232 4.21 -21.34 0.20
C GLU A 232 2.93 -20.55 -0.08
N ILE A 233 3.04 -19.28 -0.50
CA ILE A 233 1.89 -18.46 -0.91
C ILE A 233 1.23 -19.04 -2.17
N ALA A 234 2.03 -19.47 -3.15
CA ALA A 234 1.50 -20.11 -4.37
C ALA A 234 0.78 -21.43 -4.04
N GLU A 235 1.37 -22.26 -3.20
CA GLU A 235 0.77 -23.52 -2.74
C GLU A 235 -0.56 -23.30 -1.97
N LEU A 236 -0.60 -22.29 -1.09
CA LEU A 236 -1.80 -21.90 -0.38
C LEU A 236 -2.92 -21.49 -1.35
N ILE A 237 -2.62 -20.66 -2.34
CA ILE A 237 -3.61 -20.20 -3.33
C ILE A 237 -4.12 -21.38 -4.17
N ILE A 238 -3.26 -22.30 -4.61
CA ILE A 238 -3.68 -23.53 -5.32
C ILE A 238 -4.64 -24.32 -4.45
N LYS A 239 -4.29 -24.55 -3.20
CA LYS A 239 -5.12 -25.31 -2.23
C LYS A 239 -6.49 -24.66 -2.04
N LEU A 240 -6.53 -23.35 -1.73
CA LEU A 240 -7.76 -22.63 -1.43
C LEU A 240 -8.68 -22.45 -2.65
N SER A 241 -8.10 -22.32 -3.84
CA SER A 241 -8.88 -22.21 -5.08
C SER A 241 -9.43 -23.55 -5.58
N GLY A 242 -8.91 -24.68 -5.08
CA GLY A 242 -9.19 -26.02 -5.57
C GLY A 242 -8.56 -26.30 -6.96
N SER A 243 -7.51 -25.57 -7.30
CA SER A 243 -6.87 -25.59 -8.63
C SER A 243 -5.98 -26.83 -8.82
N THR A 244 -5.82 -27.22 -10.08
CA THR A 244 -4.84 -28.23 -10.55
C THR A 244 -3.56 -27.60 -11.10
N SER A 245 -3.39 -26.30 -10.96
CA SER A 245 -2.21 -25.53 -11.42
C SER A 245 -0.91 -26.11 -10.86
N LYS A 246 0.14 -26.06 -11.69
CA LYS A 246 1.50 -26.35 -11.25
C LYS A 246 2.25 -25.05 -11.01
N ILE A 247 3.28 -25.10 -10.18
CA ILE A 247 4.21 -23.98 -9.99
C ILE A 247 5.37 -24.17 -10.98
N ILE A 248 5.65 -23.12 -11.76
CA ILE A 248 6.80 -23.07 -12.65
C ILE A 248 7.73 -21.93 -12.26
N ASN A 249 9.03 -22.23 -12.20
CA ASN A 249 10.03 -21.24 -11.84
C ASN A 249 10.55 -20.52 -13.10
N LEU A 250 10.50 -19.20 -13.08
CA LEU A 250 11.04 -18.33 -14.13
C LEU A 250 12.30 -17.62 -13.62
N PRO A 251 13.17 -17.12 -14.53
CA PRO A 251 14.32 -16.31 -14.13
C PRO A 251 13.89 -15.12 -13.25
N MET A 252 14.74 -14.78 -12.27
CA MET A 252 14.50 -13.63 -11.38
C MET A 252 14.34 -12.34 -12.20
N ARG A 253 13.38 -11.51 -11.81
CA ARG A 253 13.12 -10.22 -12.46
C ARG A 253 14.18 -9.18 -12.11
N PRO A 254 14.51 -8.25 -13.04
CA PRO A 254 15.38 -7.12 -12.70
C PRO A 254 14.86 -6.31 -11.50
N GLY A 255 15.79 -5.93 -10.61
CA GLY A 255 15.47 -5.15 -9.40
C GLY A 255 14.90 -5.93 -8.24
N GLU A 256 14.70 -7.23 -8.39
CA GLU A 256 14.40 -8.17 -7.31
C GLU A 256 15.66 -8.93 -6.90
N ILE A 257 15.72 -9.31 -5.64
CA ILE A 257 16.89 -9.99 -5.04
C ILE A 257 16.49 -11.41 -4.67
N ALA A 258 17.22 -12.40 -5.17
CA ALA A 258 17.02 -13.80 -4.82
C ALA A 258 17.18 -14.00 -3.31
N GLY A 259 16.26 -14.75 -2.69
CA GLY A 259 16.28 -15.01 -1.24
C GLY A 259 16.03 -13.76 -0.38
N ALA A 260 15.57 -12.65 -0.96
CA ALA A 260 15.22 -11.45 -0.19
C ALA A 260 14.14 -11.76 0.85
N THR A 261 14.30 -11.18 2.04
CA THR A 261 13.32 -11.25 3.12
C THR A 261 12.71 -9.86 3.32
N VAL A 262 11.40 -9.76 3.08
CA VAL A 262 10.58 -8.59 3.41
C VAL A 262 9.67 -9.02 4.55
N SER A 263 10.05 -8.65 5.78
CA SER A 263 9.33 -9.01 7.01
C SER A 263 9.10 -7.78 7.87
N ALA A 264 8.02 -7.81 8.67
CA ALA A 264 7.61 -6.72 9.53
C ALA A 264 8.26 -6.78 10.92
N ASN A 265 8.55 -5.61 11.48
CA ASN A 265 8.73 -5.44 12.92
C ASN A 265 7.36 -5.41 13.60
N VAL A 266 6.84 -6.58 14.00
CA VAL A 266 5.50 -6.70 14.60
C VAL A 266 5.34 -5.95 15.91
N GLU A 267 6.43 -5.64 16.64
CA GLU A 267 6.39 -4.84 17.86
C GLU A 267 5.96 -3.40 17.61
N SER A 268 6.12 -2.91 16.37
CA SER A 268 5.68 -1.57 15.98
C SER A 268 4.16 -1.43 15.90
N LEU A 269 3.42 -2.54 15.76
CA LEU A 269 1.94 -2.55 15.67
C LEU A 269 1.27 -1.96 16.92
N LYS A 270 1.92 -2.03 18.09
CA LYS A 270 1.43 -1.43 19.33
C LYS A 270 1.13 0.07 19.22
N HIS A 271 1.83 0.78 18.35
CA HIS A 271 1.63 2.23 18.15
C HIS A 271 0.29 2.56 17.49
N VAL A 272 -0.33 1.59 16.84
CA VAL A 272 -1.64 1.71 16.18
C VAL A 272 -2.70 0.78 16.80
N ASP A 273 -2.52 0.46 18.09
CA ASP A 273 -3.44 -0.35 18.89
C ASP A 273 -3.70 -1.75 18.28
N MET A 274 -2.66 -2.33 17.64
CA MET A 274 -2.68 -3.66 17.01
C MET A 274 -1.59 -4.58 17.59
N SER A 275 -1.76 -5.88 17.36
CA SER A 275 -0.76 -6.92 17.61
C SER A 275 -0.85 -8.01 16.54
N ASP A 276 0.09 -8.96 16.53
CA ASP A 276 0.07 -10.08 15.58
C ASP A 276 -1.25 -10.88 15.65
N GLU A 277 -1.82 -11.03 16.86
CA GLU A 277 -3.07 -11.76 17.10
C GLU A 277 -4.31 -11.03 16.56
N THR A 278 -4.24 -9.73 16.32
CA THR A 278 -5.35 -8.93 15.78
C THR A 278 -5.34 -8.85 14.26
N LEU A 279 -4.25 -9.29 13.61
CA LEU A 279 -4.15 -9.29 12.16
C LEU A 279 -5.08 -10.34 11.54
N MET A 280 -5.60 -10.05 10.37
CA MET A 280 -6.38 -11.00 9.57
C MET A 280 -5.57 -12.28 9.31
N PRO A 281 -6.05 -13.47 9.69
CA PRO A 281 -5.39 -14.72 9.36
C PRO A 281 -5.21 -14.88 7.85
N LEU A 282 -4.00 -15.29 7.42
CA LEU A 282 -3.65 -15.34 6.00
C LEU A 282 -4.61 -16.20 5.18
N ASP A 283 -5.00 -17.37 5.70
CA ASP A 283 -5.89 -18.31 5.02
C ASP A 283 -7.27 -17.69 4.79
N GLU A 284 -7.81 -16.99 5.78
CA GLU A 284 -9.12 -16.32 5.71
C GLU A 284 -9.08 -15.15 4.71
N GLY A 285 -8.13 -14.25 4.85
CA GLY A 285 -7.98 -13.12 3.93
C GLY A 285 -7.69 -13.56 2.50
N MET A 286 -6.91 -14.65 2.32
CA MET A 286 -6.62 -15.20 1.00
C MET A 286 -7.85 -15.85 0.37
N GLN A 287 -8.69 -16.54 1.15
CA GLN A 287 -9.96 -17.09 0.66
C GLN A 287 -10.88 -15.97 0.16
N LEU A 288 -11.08 -14.90 0.95
CA LEU A 288 -11.88 -13.73 0.54
C LEU A 288 -11.36 -13.11 -0.76
N THR A 289 -10.03 -13.07 -0.90
CA THR A 289 -9.39 -12.53 -2.10
C THR A 289 -9.62 -13.41 -3.33
N ILE A 290 -9.48 -14.72 -3.19
CA ILE A 290 -9.75 -15.69 -4.27
C ILE A 290 -11.22 -15.64 -4.68
N ASP A 291 -12.15 -15.55 -3.74
CA ASP A 291 -13.59 -15.47 -4.03
C ASP A 291 -13.93 -14.22 -4.81
N HIS A 292 -13.34 -13.08 -4.47
CA HIS A 292 -13.45 -11.85 -5.25
C HIS A 292 -12.95 -12.02 -6.70
N PHE A 293 -11.77 -12.62 -6.89
CA PHE A 293 -11.25 -12.85 -8.24
C PHE A 293 -12.09 -13.85 -9.03
N ARG A 294 -12.71 -14.82 -8.37
CA ARG A 294 -13.65 -15.75 -9.01
C ARG A 294 -14.87 -15.02 -9.58
N GLU A 295 -15.37 -14.00 -8.88
CA GLU A 295 -16.45 -13.15 -9.39
C GLU A 295 -15.98 -12.30 -10.59
N VAL A 296 -14.79 -11.68 -10.46
CA VAL A 296 -14.23 -10.81 -11.51
C VAL A 296 -13.95 -11.56 -12.82
N ILE A 297 -13.48 -12.82 -12.75
CA ILE A 297 -13.19 -13.63 -13.95
C ILE A 297 -14.47 -14.10 -14.64
N ASN A 298 -15.56 -14.29 -13.88
CA ASN A 298 -16.84 -14.77 -14.44
C ASN A 298 -17.73 -13.63 -14.98
N THR A 299 -17.34 -12.36 -14.85
CA THR A 299 -18.03 -11.19 -15.41
C THR A 299 -17.41 -10.75 -16.71
#